data_f911b159069ad13afd1bf7b5b02213eb
#
_entry.id   f911b159069ad13afd1bf7b5b02213eb
#
_cell.length_a   1.000
_cell.length_b   1.000
_cell.length_c   1.000
_cell.angle_alpha   90.00
_cell.angle_beta   90.00
_cell.angle_gamma   90.00
#
_symmetry.space_group_name_H-M   'P 1'
#
loop_
_entity.id
_entity.type
_entity.pdbx_description
1 polymer ?
#
loop_
_entity_poly.entity_id
_entity_poly.type
_entity_poly.pdbx_seq_one_letter_code
_entity_poly.pdbx_strand_id
1 'polypeptide(L)'
;RIDFAIRWNQDYENTQLALSHFSGTSREPEFLSVLREGSPSLTPYYSVIEQTGIELLYIIGGMAVKLEAISRSGQGERFSAATAGFEYTQVGIFDTRLDLGWLMEINHDDRQRSSPIAVGTRLTFNDLYDSQILSGVLWNEDSGETNVFVEASRRIGGCCKLSLESLYFNGGLTTNGDNQMYEYIRD
;
A
#
# COMPACT_ATOMS: atom_id res chain seq x y z
N ARG A 1 20.19 2.54 23.75
CA ARG A 1 19.91 3.66 22.86
C ARG A 1 18.47 4.12 23.02
N ILE A 2 18.21 5.41 22.89
CA ILE A 2 16.86 5.99 22.95
C ILE A 2 16.45 6.32 21.50
N ASP A 3 15.29 5.84 21.08
CA ASP A 3 14.65 6.21 19.83
C ASP A 3 13.74 7.41 20.09
N PHE A 4 13.64 8.31 19.11
CA PHE A 4 12.87 9.54 19.22
C PHE A 4 11.89 9.64 18.05
N ALA A 5 10.66 10.05 18.34
CA ALA A 5 9.64 10.35 17.35
C ALA A 5 8.88 11.61 17.73
N ILE A 6 8.60 12.44 16.75
CA ILE A 6 7.70 13.59 16.87
C ILE A 6 6.71 13.58 15.71
N ARG A 7 5.46 13.89 16.00
CA ARG A 7 4.40 14.07 14.99
C ARG A 7 3.58 15.30 15.35
N TRP A 8 3.36 16.14 14.37
CA TRP A 8 2.47 17.28 14.44
C TRP A 8 1.31 17.06 13.47
N ASN A 9 0.08 17.26 13.92
CA ASN A 9 -1.13 17.15 13.13
C ASN A 9 -1.90 18.47 13.18
N GLN A 10 -2.46 18.86 12.06
CA GLN A 10 -3.32 20.03 11.93
C GLN A 10 -4.54 19.67 11.08
N ASP A 11 -5.71 19.86 11.66
CA ASP A 11 -6.99 19.77 10.96
C ASP A 11 -7.51 21.19 10.70
N TYR A 12 -7.83 21.46 9.44
CA TYR A 12 -8.38 22.72 9.03
C TYR A 12 -9.48 22.48 7.99
N GLU A 13 -10.75 22.72 8.37
CA GLU A 13 -11.94 22.50 7.53
C GLU A 13 -11.89 21.13 6.80
N ASN A 14 -11.57 21.17 5.51
CA ASN A 14 -11.56 20.01 4.62
C ASN A 14 -10.15 19.40 4.47
N THR A 15 -9.17 19.90 5.20
CA THR A 15 -7.75 19.52 5.07
C THR A 15 -7.23 18.96 6.37
N GLN A 16 -6.57 17.82 6.31
CA GLN A 16 -5.76 17.27 7.39
C GLN A 16 -4.32 17.20 6.92
N LEU A 17 -3.42 17.79 7.69
CA LEU A 17 -1.98 17.78 7.43
C LEU A 17 -1.26 17.18 8.63
N ALA A 18 -0.35 16.25 8.37
CA ALA A 18 0.57 15.74 9.37
C ALA A 18 2.02 15.81 8.90
N LEU A 19 2.89 16.17 9.81
CA LEU A 19 4.34 16.12 9.65
C LEU A 19 4.91 15.22 10.72
N SER A 20 5.84 14.37 10.34
CA SER A 20 6.46 13.42 11.28
C SER A 20 7.97 13.35 11.09
N HIS A 21 8.68 13.11 12.18
CA HIS A 21 10.10 12.80 12.13
C HIS A 21 10.41 11.70 13.15
N PHE A 22 11.20 10.71 12.70
CA PHE A 22 11.68 9.60 13.50
C PHE A 22 13.19 9.47 13.35
N SER A 23 13.88 9.32 14.49
CA SER A 23 15.29 8.99 14.57
C SER A 23 15.47 7.82 15.54
N GLY A 24 15.85 6.67 15.05
CA GLY A 24 15.92 5.46 15.87
C GLY A 24 16.26 4.21 15.09
N THR A 25 16.11 3.06 15.75
CA THR A 25 16.39 1.76 15.18
C THR A 25 15.28 1.37 14.19
N SER A 26 15.64 1.03 12.96
CA SER A 26 14.69 0.50 11.96
C SER A 26 14.00 -0.75 12.49
N ARG A 27 12.73 -0.92 12.13
CA ARG A 27 11.98 -2.16 12.40
C ARG A 27 12.05 -3.14 11.22
N GLU A 28 12.60 -2.69 10.10
CA GLU A 28 12.88 -3.49 8.92
C GLU A 28 14.34 -3.97 8.99
N PRO A 29 14.61 -5.29 9.12
CA PRO A 29 15.97 -5.79 9.13
C PRO A 29 16.61 -5.78 7.74
N GLU A 30 17.88 -5.45 7.68
CA GLU A 30 18.76 -5.78 6.55
C GLU A 30 19.38 -7.16 6.80
N PHE A 31 19.41 -8.03 5.79
CA PHE A 31 20.03 -9.34 5.95
C PHE A 31 21.48 -9.30 5.47
N LEU A 32 22.39 -9.41 6.43
CA LEU A 32 23.82 -9.49 6.15
C LEU A 32 24.24 -10.95 5.96
N SER A 33 24.96 -11.22 4.87
CA SER A 33 25.59 -12.53 4.67
C SER A 33 26.86 -12.62 5.50
N VAL A 34 26.87 -13.48 6.48
CA VAL A 34 28.02 -13.72 7.39
C VAL A 34 28.44 -15.18 7.25
N LEU A 35 29.76 -15.42 7.13
CA LEU A 35 30.31 -16.80 7.19
C LEU A 35 30.31 -17.25 8.64
N ARG A 36 29.50 -18.24 8.96
CA ARG A 36 29.48 -18.88 10.27
C ARG A 36 29.93 -20.33 10.12
N GLU A 37 31.04 -20.66 10.75
CA GLU A 37 31.62 -22.02 10.68
C GLU A 37 31.88 -22.52 9.24
N GLY A 38 32.22 -21.61 8.33
CA GLY A 38 32.51 -21.92 6.92
C GLY A 38 31.27 -22.02 6.03
N SER A 39 30.05 -21.81 6.55
CA SER A 39 28.81 -21.77 5.79
C SER A 39 28.22 -20.36 5.75
N PRO A 40 27.69 -19.89 4.60
CA PRO A 40 27.00 -18.60 4.52
C PRO A 40 25.71 -18.65 5.35
N SER A 41 25.54 -17.66 6.22
CA SER A 41 24.36 -17.47 7.07
C SER A 41 23.85 -16.06 6.92
N LEU A 42 22.53 -15.89 6.79
CA LEU A 42 21.88 -14.59 6.78
C LEU A 42 21.57 -14.18 8.22
N THR A 43 22.11 -13.04 8.62
CA THR A 43 21.89 -12.49 9.96
C THR A 43 21.13 -11.16 9.84
N PRO A 44 20.00 -11.00 10.55
CA PRO A 44 19.27 -9.73 10.53
C PRO A 44 20.06 -8.64 11.26
N TYR A 45 20.17 -7.49 10.61
CA TYR A 45 20.79 -6.29 11.16
C TYR A 45 19.78 -5.14 11.11
N TYR A 46 19.67 -4.41 12.22
CA TYR A 46 18.73 -3.29 12.35
C TYR A 46 19.50 -1.97 12.36
N SER A 47 19.49 -1.30 11.24
CA SER A 47 20.16 -0.02 11.04
C SER A 47 19.48 1.09 11.84
N VAL A 48 20.22 2.14 12.13
CA VAL A 48 19.69 3.38 12.65
C VAL A 48 19.26 4.26 11.49
N ILE A 49 18.01 4.71 11.53
CA ILE A 49 17.42 5.51 10.48
C ILE A 49 16.99 6.89 10.97
N GLU A 50 16.94 7.81 10.03
CA GLU A 50 16.22 9.09 10.15
C GLU A 50 15.19 9.17 9.06
N GLN A 51 13.94 9.36 9.44
CA GLN A 51 12.81 9.45 8.51
C GLN A 51 11.99 10.68 8.83
N THR A 52 11.73 11.46 7.78
CA THR A 52 10.77 12.56 7.81
C THR A 52 9.61 12.22 6.90
N GLY A 53 8.38 12.47 7.34
CA GLY A 53 7.17 12.20 6.59
C GLY A 53 6.21 13.37 6.56
N ILE A 54 5.43 13.44 5.49
CA ILE A 54 4.28 14.32 5.31
C ILE A 54 3.07 13.52 4.89
N GLU A 55 1.92 13.83 5.46
CA GLU A 55 0.63 13.24 5.11
C GLU A 55 -0.37 14.39 4.87
N LEU A 56 -1.12 14.29 3.79
CA LEU A 56 -2.17 15.25 3.43
C LEU A 56 -3.43 14.49 3.05
N LEU A 57 -4.55 14.86 3.66
CA LEU A 57 -5.88 14.50 3.23
C LEU A 57 -6.67 15.77 2.93
N TYR A 58 -7.25 15.84 1.74
CA TYR A 58 -8.11 16.93 1.33
C TYR A 58 -9.46 16.40 0.86
N ILE A 59 -10.55 16.90 1.45
CA ILE A 59 -11.92 16.46 1.15
C ILE A 59 -12.66 17.58 0.43
N ILE A 60 -13.20 17.27 -0.74
CA ILE A 60 -14.03 18.20 -1.52
C ILE A 60 -15.27 17.50 -2.07
N GLY A 61 -16.44 17.89 -1.61
CA GLY A 61 -17.68 17.19 -1.95
C GLY A 61 -17.60 15.70 -1.57
N GLY A 62 -17.84 14.81 -2.54
CA GLY A 62 -17.73 13.36 -2.38
C GLY A 62 -16.35 12.78 -2.67
N MET A 63 -15.32 13.63 -2.87
CA MET A 63 -13.97 13.20 -3.23
C MET A 63 -13.00 13.46 -2.07
N ALA A 64 -12.15 12.48 -1.79
CA ALA A 64 -11.01 12.58 -0.90
C ALA A 64 -9.72 12.40 -1.69
N VAL A 65 -8.79 13.37 -1.60
CA VAL A 65 -7.45 13.31 -2.18
C VAL A 65 -6.46 13.07 -1.06
N LYS A 66 -5.56 12.11 -1.25
CA LYS A 66 -4.58 11.67 -0.26
C LYS A 66 -3.17 11.77 -0.83
N LEU A 67 -2.23 12.19 -0.01
CA LEU A 67 -0.80 12.20 -0.31
C LEU A 67 -0.05 11.80 0.95
N GLU A 68 0.83 10.82 0.81
CA GLU A 68 1.80 10.46 1.83
C GLU A 68 3.18 10.43 1.21
N ALA A 69 4.18 11.02 1.84
CA ALA A 69 5.54 10.96 1.37
C ALA A 69 6.52 10.89 2.53
N ILE A 70 7.60 10.16 2.33
CA ILE A 70 8.70 10.01 3.27
C ILE A 70 10.04 10.26 2.60
N SER A 71 11.00 10.74 3.38
CA SER A 71 12.42 10.69 3.06
C SER A 71 13.15 10.00 4.20
N ARG A 72 13.91 8.95 3.87
CA ARG A 72 14.61 8.10 4.85
C ARG A 72 16.09 7.97 4.51
N SER A 73 16.93 7.97 5.54
CA SER A 73 18.36 7.67 5.48
C SER A 73 18.76 6.71 6.59
N GLY A 74 19.94 6.10 6.50
CA GLY A 74 20.51 5.18 7.48
C GLY A 74 20.49 3.71 7.07
N GLN A 75 19.79 3.36 5.99
CA GLN A 75 19.81 2.04 5.35
C GLN A 75 20.28 2.21 3.90
N GLY A 76 21.60 2.33 3.70
CA GLY A 76 22.18 2.67 2.40
C GLY A 76 22.04 4.15 2.04
N GLU A 77 21.85 4.45 0.75
CA GLU A 77 21.63 5.80 0.26
C GLU A 77 20.28 6.36 0.75
N ARG A 78 20.20 7.70 0.86
CA ARG A 78 18.92 8.35 1.17
C ARG A 78 17.93 8.11 0.03
N PHE A 79 16.72 7.73 0.36
CA PHE A 79 15.64 7.56 -0.60
C PHE A 79 14.39 8.31 -0.17
N SER A 80 13.51 8.52 -1.14
CA SER A 80 12.16 9.03 -0.95
C SER A 80 11.15 8.02 -1.45
N ALA A 81 10.00 7.96 -0.79
CA ALA A 81 8.86 7.20 -1.26
C ALA A 81 7.59 8.04 -1.07
N ALA A 82 6.66 7.92 -1.99
CA ALA A 82 5.42 8.66 -1.96
C ALA A 82 4.25 7.83 -2.49
N THR A 83 3.09 8.02 -1.90
CA THR A 83 1.81 7.48 -2.34
C THR A 83 0.85 8.65 -2.52
N ALA A 84 0.24 8.76 -3.69
CA ALA A 84 -0.80 9.74 -3.97
C ALA A 84 -2.03 9.03 -4.53
N GLY A 85 -3.21 9.45 -4.10
CA GLY A 85 -4.43 8.82 -4.57
C GLY A 85 -5.66 9.67 -4.34
N PHE A 86 -6.77 9.21 -4.89
CA PHE A 86 -8.08 9.77 -4.60
C PHE A 86 -9.14 8.68 -4.46
N GLU A 87 -10.17 9.01 -3.71
CA GLU A 87 -11.41 8.24 -3.61
C GLU A 87 -12.57 9.17 -3.94
N TYR A 88 -13.50 8.71 -4.74
CA TYR A 88 -14.73 9.43 -5.07
C TYR A 88 -15.93 8.50 -4.95
N THR A 89 -16.93 8.90 -4.17
CA THR A 89 -18.13 8.09 -3.96
C THR A 89 -19.34 8.73 -4.62
N GLN A 90 -19.95 7.98 -5.54
CA GLN A 90 -21.26 8.28 -6.10
C GLN A 90 -22.33 7.59 -5.25
N VAL A 91 -23.11 8.40 -4.56
CA VAL A 91 -24.20 7.91 -3.69
C VAL A 91 -25.44 7.67 -4.51
N GLY A 92 -26.12 6.54 -4.28
CA GLY A 92 -27.44 6.25 -4.88
C GLY A 92 -27.40 6.03 -6.38
N ILE A 93 -26.41 5.29 -6.91
CA ILE A 93 -26.35 5.02 -8.35
C ILE A 93 -27.61 4.34 -8.87
N PHE A 94 -28.04 4.73 -10.08
CA PHE A 94 -29.26 4.22 -10.73
C PHE A 94 -30.55 4.40 -9.90
N ASP A 95 -30.63 5.47 -9.12
CA ASP A 95 -31.75 5.75 -8.20
C ASP A 95 -32.03 4.59 -7.20
N THR A 96 -30.99 3.91 -6.81
CA THR A 96 -31.02 2.81 -5.83
C THR A 96 -30.32 3.17 -4.53
N ARG A 97 -30.20 2.21 -3.63
CA ARG A 97 -29.42 2.35 -2.38
C ARG A 97 -27.94 2.06 -2.57
N LEU A 98 -27.51 1.73 -3.80
CA LEU A 98 -26.12 1.36 -4.06
C LEU A 98 -25.25 2.60 -4.13
N ASP A 99 -24.09 2.55 -3.46
CA ASP A 99 -23.05 3.54 -3.62
C ASP A 99 -21.86 2.93 -4.37
N LEU A 100 -21.30 3.69 -5.31
CA LEU A 100 -20.12 3.29 -6.07
C LEU A 100 -18.94 4.21 -5.75
N GLY A 101 -17.93 3.65 -5.12
CA GLY A 101 -16.64 4.30 -4.88
C GLY A 101 -15.67 4.03 -6.01
N TRP A 102 -14.97 5.05 -6.45
CA TRP A 102 -13.84 4.99 -7.37
C TRP A 102 -12.56 5.25 -6.59
N LEU A 103 -11.53 4.46 -6.82
CA LEU A 103 -10.25 4.56 -6.15
C LEU A 103 -9.15 4.58 -7.20
N MET A 104 -8.17 5.46 -7.00
CA MET A 104 -6.93 5.45 -7.77
C MET A 104 -5.78 5.79 -6.84
N GLU A 105 -4.67 5.07 -6.98
CA GLU A 105 -3.46 5.26 -6.20
C GLU A 105 -2.24 5.07 -7.07
N ILE A 106 -1.24 5.92 -6.90
CA ILE A 106 0.06 5.84 -7.54
C ILE A 106 1.10 5.79 -6.43
N ASN A 107 1.99 4.81 -6.52
CA ASN A 107 3.08 4.62 -5.58
C ASN A 107 4.42 4.88 -6.27
N HIS A 108 5.31 5.58 -5.59
CA HIS A 108 6.67 5.83 -6.02
C HIS A 108 7.65 5.51 -4.90
N ASP A 109 8.74 4.82 -5.21
CA ASP A 109 9.82 4.53 -4.27
C ASP A 109 11.16 4.56 -5.04
N ASP A 110 12.06 5.45 -4.65
CA ASP A 110 13.38 5.62 -5.28
C ASP A 110 14.19 4.32 -5.34
N ARG A 111 13.92 3.37 -4.46
CA ARG A 111 14.58 2.05 -4.42
C ARG A 111 14.04 1.08 -5.48
N GLN A 112 12.88 1.37 -6.02
CA GLN A 112 12.21 0.57 -7.03
C GLN A 112 12.29 1.27 -8.38
N ARG A 113 12.45 0.49 -9.45
CA ARG A 113 12.47 1.04 -10.81
C ARG A 113 11.10 1.45 -11.31
N SER A 114 10.06 0.98 -10.66
CA SER A 114 8.70 1.12 -11.14
C SER A 114 7.79 1.81 -10.14
N SER A 115 6.81 2.53 -10.68
CA SER A 115 5.76 3.22 -9.93
C SER A 115 4.42 2.54 -10.22
N PRO A 116 4.00 1.53 -9.44
CA PRO A 116 2.76 0.83 -9.69
C PRO A 116 1.54 1.75 -9.50
N ILE A 117 0.55 1.57 -10.38
CA ILE A 117 -0.72 2.28 -10.36
C ILE A 117 -1.81 1.29 -9.97
N ALA A 118 -2.60 1.64 -8.95
CA ALA A 118 -3.79 0.92 -8.56
C ALA A 118 -5.04 1.67 -8.98
N VAL A 119 -5.99 0.97 -9.59
CA VAL A 119 -7.33 1.50 -9.90
C VAL A 119 -8.37 0.50 -9.42
N GLY A 120 -9.37 0.98 -8.71
CA GLY A 120 -10.39 0.10 -8.14
C GLY A 120 -11.75 0.75 -8.01
N THR A 121 -12.72 -0.10 -7.72
CA THR A 121 -14.10 0.29 -7.41
C THR A 121 -14.59 -0.43 -6.18
N ARG A 122 -15.35 0.29 -5.35
CA ARG A 122 -16.07 -0.26 -4.20
C ARG A 122 -17.56 -0.11 -4.40
N LEU A 123 -18.29 -1.21 -4.45
CA LEU A 123 -19.75 -1.24 -4.47
C LEU A 123 -20.25 -1.52 -3.06
N THR A 124 -20.99 -0.56 -2.48
CA THR A 124 -21.63 -0.69 -1.17
C THR A 124 -23.13 -0.83 -1.36
N PHE A 125 -23.72 -1.86 -0.78
CA PHE A 125 -25.13 -2.19 -0.98
C PHE A 125 -26.07 -1.41 -0.05
N ASN A 126 -25.52 -0.80 1.00
CA ASN A 126 -26.27 -0.08 2.05
C ASN A 126 -27.43 -0.90 2.59
N ASP A 127 -27.21 -2.21 2.75
CA ASP A 127 -28.17 -3.15 3.30
C ASP A 127 -27.92 -3.39 4.81
N LEU A 128 -28.85 -4.06 5.47
CA LEU A 128 -28.74 -4.40 6.90
C LEU A 128 -27.57 -5.35 7.22
N TYR A 129 -27.01 -5.97 6.20
CA TYR A 129 -25.92 -6.94 6.33
C TYR A 129 -24.55 -6.34 6.02
N ASP A 130 -24.47 -5.05 5.73
CA ASP A 130 -23.20 -4.35 5.46
C ASP A 130 -22.43 -5.02 4.30
N SER A 131 -23.19 -5.32 3.21
CA SER A 131 -22.65 -6.01 2.06
C SER A 131 -21.83 -5.05 1.21
N GLN A 132 -20.62 -5.45 0.82
CA GLN A 132 -19.75 -4.66 -0.05
C GLN A 132 -18.88 -5.55 -0.93
N ILE A 133 -18.49 -5.01 -2.07
CA ILE A 133 -17.52 -5.60 -3.00
C ILE A 133 -16.48 -4.54 -3.33
N LEU A 134 -15.21 -4.86 -3.19
CA LEU A 134 -14.08 -4.07 -3.64
C LEU A 134 -13.39 -4.86 -4.74
N SER A 135 -13.10 -4.23 -5.86
CA SER A 135 -12.33 -4.84 -6.94
C SER A 135 -11.37 -3.84 -7.55
N GLY A 136 -10.24 -4.30 -8.04
CA GLY A 136 -9.27 -3.42 -8.66
C GLY A 136 -8.14 -4.15 -9.36
N VAL A 137 -7.33 -3.34 -10.02
CA VAL A 137 -6.15 -3.75 -10.77
C VAL A 137 -4.97 -2.95 -10.25
N LEU A 138 -3.89 -3.65 -9.94
CA LEU A 138 -2.58 -3.07 -9.72
C LEU A 138 -1.74 -3.35 -10.96
N TRP A 139 -1.29 -2.30 -11.62
CA TRP A 139 -0.50 -2.39 -12.83
C TRP A 139 0.85 -1.71 -12.65
N ASN A 140 1.88 -2.39 -13.10
CA ASN A 140 3.25 -1.92 -13.10
C ASN A 140 3.70 -1.73 -14.55
N GLU A 141 3.93 -0.47 -14.96
CA GLU A 141 4.27 -0.13 -16.35
C GLU A 141 5.61 -0.72 -16.78
N ASP A 142 6.62 -0.71 -15.90
CA ASP A 142 7.98 -1.11 -16.27
C ASP A 142 8.15 -2.63 -16.40
N SER A 143 7.51 -3.39 -15.52
CA SER A 143 7.56 -4.86 -15.56
C SER A 143 6.45 -5.48 -16.40
N GLY A 144 5.39 -4.72 -16.71
CA GLY A 144 4.17 -5.24 -17.34
C GLY A 144 3.35 -6.15 -16.44
N GLU A 145 3.69 -6.25 -15.16
CA GLU A 145 2.94 -7.04 -14.18
C GLU A 145 1.56 -6.45 -13.94
N THR A 146 0.58 -7.32 -13.88
CA THR A 146 -0.81 -6.95 -13.63
C THR A 146 -1.40 -7.88 -12.57
N ASN A 147 -1.82 -7.32 -11.46
CA ASN A 147 -2.48 -8.05 -10.40
C ASN A 147 -3.93 -7.58 -10.30
N VAL A 148 -4.86 -8.51 -10.25
CA VAL A 148 -6.29 -8.23 -10.09
C VAL A 148 -6.73 -8.76 -8.74
N PHE A 149 -7.46 -7.95 -7.99
CA PHE A 149 -8.02 -8.36 -6.71
C PHE A 149 -9.53 -8.15 -6.68
N VAL A 150 -10.21 -9.02 -5.95
CA VAL A 150 -11.63 -8.92 -5.64
C VAL A 150 -11.82 -9.32 -4.18
N GLU A 151 -12.41 -8.44 -3.42
CA GLU A 151 -12.81 -8.67 -2.04
C GLU A 151 -14.32 -8.47 -1.91
N ALA A 152 -15.01 -9.39 -1.27
CA ALA A 152 -16.42 -9.26 -0.98
C ALA A 152 -16.66 -9.60 0.49
N SER A 153 -17.55 -8.87 1.13
CA SER A 153 -17.92 -9.17 2.51
C SER A 153 -19.39 -8.90 2.78
N ARG A 154 -19.94 -9.67 3.73
CA ARG A 154 -21.31 -9.57 4.19
C ARG A 154 -21.45 -10.10 5.60
N ARG A 155 -22.27 -9.47 6.43
CA ARG A 155 -22.69 -10.02 7.74
C ARG A 155 -23.70 -11.13 7.54
N ILE A 156 -23.58 -12.18 8.34
CA ILE A 156 -24.53 -13.30 8.41
C ILE A 156 -25.07 -13.36 9.83
N GLY A 157 -26.33 -12.99 9.97
CA GLY A 157 -26.96 -12.90 11.29
C GLY A 157 -26.30 -11.86 12.20
N GLY A 158 -26.39 -12.05 13.50
CA GLY A 158 -25.88 -11.10 14.51
C GLY A 158 -24.44 -11.33 14.95
N CYS A 159 -23.79 -12.43 14.55
CA CYS A 159 -22.51 -12.84 15.12
C CYS A 159 -21.37 -13.00 14.12
N CYS A 160 -21.65 -13.13 12.84
CA CYS A 160 -20.67 -13.60 11.87
C CYS A 160 -20.51 -12.64 10.69
N LYS A 161 -19.30 -12.60 10.08
CA LYS A 161 -19.00 -11.92 8.82
C LYS A 161 -18.41 -12.95 7.87
N LEU A 162 -18.99 -13.07 6.68
CA LEU A 162 -18.41 -13.81 5.57
C LEU A 162 -17.54 -12.85 4.77
N SER A 163 -16.31 -13.27 4.45
CA SER A 163 -15.41 -12.57 3.56
C SER A 163 -14.92 -13.53 2.49
N LEU A 164 -14.82 -13.03 1.27
CA LEU A 164 -14.21 -13.70 0.13
C LEU A 164 -13.11 -12.81 -0.40
N GLU A 165 -11.93 -13.36 -0.61
CA GLU A 165 -10.79 -12.67 -1.20
C GLU A 165 -10.29 -13.51 -2.38
N SER A 166 -10.01 -12.87 -3.49
CA SER A 166 -9.43 -13.47 -4.69
C SER A 166 -8.34 -12.58 -5.24
N LEU A 167 -7.19 -13.16 -5.51
CA LEU A 167 -6.03 -12.51 -6.10
C LEU A 167 -5.62 -13.27 -7.36
N TYR A 168 -5.45 -12.54 -8.45
CA TYR A 168 -4.91 -13.05 -9.70
C TYR A 168 -3.64 -12.29 -10.04
N PHE A 169 -2.55 -13.03 -10.24
CA PHE A 169 -1.24 -12.49 -10.58
C PHE A 169 -0.89 -12.85 -12.01
N ASN A 170 -0.60 -11.85 -12.81
CA ASN A 170 -0.02 -12.03 -14.14
C ASN A 170 1.37 -11.39 -14.14
N GLY A 171 2.41 -12.22 -14.03
CA GLY A 171 3.80 -11.77 -14.11
C GLY A 171 4.10 -11.26 -15.52
N GLY A 172 4.57 -10.02 -15.63
CA GLY A 172 5.11 -9.49 -16.88
C GLY A 172 6.31 -10.34 -17.33
N LEU A 173 6.47 -10.48 -18.64
CA LEU A 173 7.66 -11.11 -19.21
C LEU A 173 8.89 -10.24 -18.91
N THR A 174 9.60 -10.53 -17.84
CA THR A 174 10.93 -9.96 -17.63
C THR A 174 11.87 -10.58 -18.66
N THR A 175 12.19 -9.82 -19.68
CA THR A 175 13.16 -10.19 -20.73
C THR A 175 14.61 -10.11 -20.23
N ASN A 176 14.93 -10.34 -18.98
CA ASN A 176 16.31 -10.46 -18.51
C ASN A 176 16.41 -11.26 -17.22
N GLY A 177 16.84 -12.50 -17.35
CA GLY A 177 17.82 -13.18 -16.47
C GLY A 177 17.39 -13.58 -15.06
N ASP A 178 16.31 -13.07 -14.48
CA ASP A 178 15.96 -13.31 -13.08
C ASP A 178 14.84 -14.34 -12.87
N ASN A 179 14.44 -15.05 -13.91
CA ASN A 179 13.38 -16.08 -13.86
C ASN A 179 13.74 -17.35 -13.10
N GLN A 180 14.91 -17.46 -12.48
CA GLN A 180 15.28 -18.71 -11.78
C GLN A 180 14.60 -18.89 -10.41
N MET A 181 14.02 -17.86 -9.82
CA MET A 181 13.42 -17.99 -8.49
C MET A 181 11.94 -18.41 -8.52
N TYR A 182 11.22 -18.14 -9.59
CA TYR A 182 9.79 -18.47 -9.72
C TYR A 182 9.52 -19.89 -10.21
N GLU A 183 10.46 -20.54 -10.89
CA GLU A 183 10.35 -21.97 -11.27
C GLU A 183 10.44 -22.91 -10.07
N TYR A 184 11.12 -22.51 -8.99
CA TYR A 184 11.29 -23.34 -7.79
C TYR A 184 10.02 -23.46 -6.90
N ILE A 185 8.98 -22.69 -7.16
CA ILE A 185 7.75 -22.67 -6.35
C ILE A 185 6.59 -23.38 -7.08
N ARG A 186 6.81 -23.89 -8.29
CA ARG A 186 5.75 -24.44 -9.15
C ARG A 186 5.71 -25.97 -9.26
N ASP A 187 6.65 -26.69 -8.61
CA ASP A 187 6.67 -28.17 -8.53
C ASP A 187 6.24 -28.67 -7.15
#